data_6e1809ef51b5edc1a0654c56b5258acf
#
_entry.id   6e1809ef51b5edc1a0654c56b5258acf
#
_cell.length_a   1.000
_cell.length_b   1.000
_cell.length_c   1.000
_cell.angle_alpha   90.00
_cell.angle_beta   90.00
_cell.angle_gamma   90.00
#
_symmetry.space_group_name_H-M   'P 1'
#
loop_
_entity.id
_entity.type
_entity.pdbx_description
1 polymer ?
#
loop_
_entity_poly.entity_id
_entity_poly.type
_entity_poly.pdbx_seq_one_letter_code
_entity_poly.pdbx_strand_id
1 'polypeptide(L)' 'MSVIYSVIDSITKEEQNFYDSRLPQALVWAKDCKRHMKSLSGREYEVVVKTETETLSLKDYEHTLGGKTN' A
#
# COMPACT_ATOMS: atom_id res chain seq x y z
N MET A 1 9.81 -3.37 -14.64
CA MET A 1 8.66 -3.81 -13.84
C MET A 1 8.32 -2.75 -12.82
N SER A 2 7.08 -2.33 -12.79
CA SER A 2 6.63 -1.28 -11.89
C SER A 2 5.81 -1.86 -10.75
N VAL A 3 6.16 -1.46 -9.53
CA VAL A 3 5.41 -1.83 -8.35
C VAL A 3 5.01 -0.53 -7.66
N ILE A 4 3.75 -0.39 -7.33
CA ILE A 4 3.21 0.83 -6.75
C ILE A 4 2.51 0.50 -5.44
N TYR A 5 2.78 1.31 -4.42
CA TYR A 5 2.04 1.24 -3.17
C TYR A 5 0.88 2.22 -3.26
N SER A 6 -0.34 1.74 -3.02
CA SER A 6 -1.53 2.58 -3.05
C SER A 6 -2.23 2.59 -1.71
N VAL A 7 -2.79 3.73 -1.34
CA VAL A 7 -3.58 3.87 -0.13
C VAL A 7 -5.05 3.89 -0.54
N ILE A 8 -5.80 2.92 -0.08
CA ILE A 8 -7.17 2.68 -0.54
C ILE A 8 -8.13 2.67 0.64
N ASP A 9 -9.28 3.34 0.48
CA ASP A 9 -10.36 3.28 1.45
C ASP A 9 -10.89 1.84 1.50
N SER A 10 -10.87 1.23 2.67
CA SER A 10 -11.24 -0.17 2.79
C SER A 10 -12.74 -0.41 2.56
N ILE A 11 -13.54 0.62 2.63
CA ILE A 11 -14.99 0.51 2.41
C ILE A 11 -15.35 0.82 0.96
N THR A 12 -14.96 2.00 0.47
CA THR A 12 -15.34 2.44 -0.87
C THR A 12 -14.41 1.91 -1.95
N LYS A 13 -13.22 1.44 -1.55
CA LYS A 13 -12.17 0.99 -2.48
C LYS A 13 -11.61 2.09 -3.36
N GLU A 14 -11.85 3.34 -2.99
CA GLU A 14 -11.27 4.47 -3.71
C GLU A 14 -9.82 4.64 -3.36
N GLU A 15 -9.00 4.85 -4.38
CA GLU A 15 -7.58 5.10 -4.20
C GLU A 15 -7.36 6.56 -3.84
N GLN A 16 -6.69 6.79 -2.71
CA GLN A 16 -6.44 8.15 -2.23
C GLN A 16 -5.08 8.67 -2.66
N ASN A 17 -4.11 7.78 -2.77
CA ASN A 17 -2.77 8.20 -3.15
C ASN A 17 -1.96 6.98 -3.59
N PHE A 18 -0.85 7.23 -4.28
CA PHE A 18 0.02 6.14 -4.69
C PHE A 18 1.47 6.60 -4.70
N TYR A 19 2.39 5.65 -4.54
CA TYR A 19 3.81 5.92 -4.47
C TYR A 19 4.58 4.84 -5.21
N ASP A 20 5.56 5.27 -5.99
CA ASP A 20 6.43 4.36 -6.73
C ASP A 20 7.34 3.64 -5.75
N SER A 21 7.27 2.31 -5.72
CA SER A 21 8.02 1.51 -4.75
C SER A 21 9.54 1.60 -4.94
N ARG A 22 10.00 2.14 -6.06
CA ARG A 22 11.42 2.34 -6.28
C ARG A 22 12.00 3.47 -5.44
N LEU A 23 11.15 4.37 -4.96
CA LEU A 23 11.59 5.43 -4.08
C LEU A 23 11.89 4.85 -2.70
N PRO A 24 13.04 5.16 -2.11
CA PRO A 24 13.42 4.55 -0.83
C PRO A 24 12.40 4.75 0.29
N GLN A 25 11.66 5.84 0.26
CA GLN A 25 10.74 6.18 1.33
C GLN A 25 9.28 5.93 0.95
N ALA A 26 9.04 5.28 -0.19
CA ALA A 26 7.67 5.10 -0.67
C ALA A 26 6.77 4.40 0.34
N LEU A 27 7.26 3.33 0.96
CA LEU A 27 6.46 2.58 1.93
C LEU A 27 6.17 3.41 3.17
N VAL A 28 7.15 4.17 3.63
CA VAL A 28 6.96 5.06 4.79
C VAL A 28 5.89 6.09 4.47
N TRP A 29 5.97 6.72 3.30
CA TRP A 29 4.99 7.71 2.89
C TRP A 29 3.60 7.11 2.76
N ALA A 30 3.50 5.89 2.22
CA ALA A 30 2.21 5.23 2.08
C ALA A 30 1.59 4.96 3.45
N LYS A 31 2.37 4.47 4.39
CA LYS A 31 1.89 4.22 5.75
C LYS A 31 1.50 5.51 6.47
N ASP A 32 2.26 6.58 6.25
CA ASP A 32 1.94 7.87 6.84
C ASP A 32 0.65 8.43 6.24
N CYS A 33 0.46 8.29 4.95
CA CYS A 33 -0.76 8.71 4.29
C CYS A 33 -1.97 7.96 4.83
N LYS A 34 -1.84 6.65 5.00
CA LYS A 34 -2.90 5.84 5.59
C LYS A 34 -3.32 6.38 6.95
N ARG A 35 -2.35 6.65 7.81
CA ARG A 35 -2.60 7.15 9.15
C ARG A 35 -3.26 8.53 9.10
N HIS A 36 -2.75 9.38 8.23
CA HIS A 36 -3.27 10.73 8.07
C HIS A 36 -4.71 10.73 7.58
N MET A 37 -5.01 9.92 6.57
CA MET A 37 -6.35 9.83 6.03
C MET A 37 -7.35 9.31 7.07
N LYS A 38 -6.92 8.33 7.88
CA LYS A 38 -7.77 7.85 8.95
C LYS A 38 -8.05 8.96 9.97
N SER A 39 -7.04 9.75 10.29
CA SER A 39 -7.20 10.86 11.23
C SER A 39 -8.19 11.90 10.70
N LEU A 40 -8.16 12.17 9.40
CA LEU A 40 -9.03 13.16 8.80
C LEU A 40 -10.47 12.69 8.65
N SER A 41 -10.66 11.46 8.20
CA SER A 41 -12.00 10.98 7.85
C SER A 41 -12.62 10.03 8.86
N GLY A 42 -11.81 9.47 9.76
CA GLY A 42 -12.28 8.45 10.69
C GLY A 42 -12.48 7.08 10.05
N ARG A 43 -12.15 6.92 8.78
CA ARG A 43 -12.31 5.66 8.07
C ARG A 43 -11.02 4.87 8.08
N GLU A 44 -11.15 3.55 7.95
CA GLU A 44 -10.01 2.68 7.79
C GLU A 44 -9.51 2.72 6.36
N TYR A 45 -8.21 2.83 6.21
CA TYR A 45 -7.54 2.75 4.92
C TYR A 45 -6.52 1.64 4.99
N GLU A 46 -6.12 1.12 3.84
CA GLU A 46 -5.09 0.10 3.80
C GLU A 46 -4.13 0.38 2.65
N VAL A 47 -2.90 -0.09 2.83
CA VAL A 47 -1.89 0.02 1.80
C VAL A 47 -1.91 -1.27 1.00
N VAL A 48 -2.07 -1.15 -0.31
CA VAL A 48 -2.02 -2.30 -1.20
C VAL A 48 -0.86 -2.13 -2.18
N VAL A 49 -0.41 -3.23 -2.72
CA VAL A 49 0.71 -3.25 -3.65
C VAL A 49 0.19 -3.67 -5.02
N LYS A 50 0.35 -2.79 -5.98
CA LYS A 50 -0.06 -3.04 -7.36
C LYS A 50 1.14 -3.42 -8.19
N THR A 51 1.10 -4.61 -8.77
CA THR A 51 2.10 -5.03 -9.73
C THR A 51 1.49 -4.95 -11.12
N GLU A 52 2.25 -5.35 -12.13
CA GLU A 52 1.75 -5.32 -13.51
C GLU A 52 0.61 -6.30 -13.74
N THR A 53 0.51 -7.34 -12.94
CA THR A 53 -0.45 -8.41 -13.16
C THR A 53 -1.50 -8.55 -12.05
N GLU A 54 -1.26 -8.01 -10.87
CA GLU A 54 -2.16 -8.25 -9.75
C GLU A 54 -2.06 -7.14 -8.70
N THR A 55 -3.02 -7.15 -7.80
CA THR A 55 -3.04 -6.26 -6.65
C THR A 55 -3.03 -7.11 -5.39
N LEU A 56 -2.08 -6.85 -4.51
CA LEU A 56 -1.91 -7.60 -3.27
C LEU A 56 -2.05 -6.67 -2.08
N SER A 57 -2.47 -7.21 -0.94
CA SER A 57 -2.38 -6.44 0.29
C SER A 57 -0.90 -6.28 0.64
N LEU A 58 -0.58 -5.24 1.39
CA LEU A 58 0.80 -5.03 1.81
C LEU A 58 1.33 -6.24 2.58
N LYS A 59 0.50 -6.81 3.43
CA LYS A 59 0.87 -7.98 4.22
C LYS A 59 1.22 -9.16 3.33
N ASP A 60 0.41 -9.42 2.30
CA ASP A 60 0.67 -10.51 1.38
C ASP A 60 1.95 -10.28 0.59
N TYR A 61 2.16 -9.05 0.16
CA TYR A 61 3.37 -8.71 -0.57
C TYR A 61 4.62 -8.92 0.28
N GLU A 62 4.59 -8.44 1.52
CA GLU A 62 5.71 -8.62 2.44
C GLU A 62 5.96 -10.08 2.73
N HIS A 63 4.90 -10.86 2.85
CA HIS A 63 5.02 -12.29 3.08
C HIS A 63 5.69 -12.99 1.90
N THR A 64 5.33 -12.56 0.68
CA THR A 64 5.95 -13.11 -0.53
C THR A 64 7.45 -12.84 -0.54
N LEU A 65 7.86 -11.63 -0.16
CA LEU A 65 9.27 -11.28 -0.13
C LEU A 65 10.01 -12.03 0.97
N GLY A 66 9.42 -12.11 2.14
CA GLY A 66 10.06 -12.75 3.29
C GLY A 66 10.03 -14.26 3.24
N GLY A 67 8.98 -14.82 2.64
CA GLY A 67 8.81 -16.26 2.60
C GLY A 67 9.91 -17.01 1.88
N LYS A 68 10.63 -16.30 1.04
CA LYS A 68 11.71 -16.92 0.28
C LYS A 68 12.95 -17.19 1.10
N THR A 69 13.02 -16.61 2.28
CA THR A 69 14.20 -16.79 3.13
C THR A 69 14.19 -18.10 3.88
N ASN A 70 13.10 -18.77 3.86
CA ASN A 70 12.95 -20.04 4.57
C ASN A 70 13.43 -21.23 3.78
#